data_15284b2d78fc5c00b7b943f5d03ec805
#
_entry.id   15284b2d78fc5c00b7b943f5d03ec805
#
_cell.length_a   1.000
_cell.length_b   1.000
_cell.length_c   1.000
_cell.angle_alpha   90.00
_cell.angle_beta   90.00
_cell.angle_gamma   90.00
#
_symmetry.space_group_name_H-M   'P 1'
#
loop_
_entity.id
_entity.type
_entity.pdbx_description
1 polymer ?
#
loop_
_entity_poly.entity_id
_entity_poly.type
_entity_poly.pdbx_seq_one_letter_code
_entity_poly.pdbx_strand_id
1 'polypeptide(L)'
;MDFVKPILLVGIGGAGSKMANSAASLVGADVFAISHDSNDLSSHHDIKIHAESYINPSVYLIRAEAQKAEQKIRDKLSNYKTIVVFANLAGKSGCAVSPMVATIAKEDGKHVLSIGIMPFRFEKERLFLSGVTLKRLRSSSDSTIVVDNDALLEANPDLTASKCYEITNHAVMYVINSLASSNISDNLNILSTSKNEKDIETSLRESIQMLYEDAPPKAIKKTMLYVFGTDNVSVGKINSVVNTITGVFNENNTGVSLATTQGDKSQVVMVSSVEGTLKFDSY
;
A
#
# COMPACT_ATOMS: atom_id res chain seq x y z
N MET A 1 -5.81 13.72 -2.24
CA MET A 1 -5.08 13.45 -3.49
C MET A 1 -6.04 12.93 -4.55
N ASP A 2 -5.98 13.47 -5.75
CA ASP A 2 -6.79 13.07 -6.90
C ASP A 2 -5.95 12.20 -7.86
N PHE A 3 -6.60 11.22 -8.49
CA PHE A 3 -5.97 10.38 -9.50
C PHE A 3 -6.18 10.97 -10.89
N VAL A 4 -5.16 11.63 -11.40
CA VAL A 4 -5.19 12.29 -12.71
C VAL A 4 -4.51 11.39 -13.75
N LYS A 5 -5.24 11.04 -14.82
CA LYS A 5 -4.68 10.26 -15.94
C LYS A 5 -3.73 11.11 -16.81
N PRO A 6 -2.71 10.51 -17.44
CA PRO A 6 -2.37 9.08 -17.41
C PRO A 6 -1.67 8.67 -16.11
N ILE A 7 -1.92 7.42 -15.67
CA ILE A 7 -1.40 6.82 -14.44
C ILE A 7 -0.31 5.81 -14.80
N LEU A 8 0.76 5.79 -14.01
CA LEU A 8 1.82 4.79 -14.10
C LEU A 8 1.96 4.06 -12.76
N LEU A 9 2.02 2.75 -12.82
CA LEU A 9 2.31 1.89 -11.67
C LEU A 9 3.78 1.49 -11.70
N VAL A 10 4.49 1.74 -10.61
CA VAL A 10 5.92 1.45 -10.48
C VAL A 10 6.12 0.42 -9.38
N GLY A 11 6.52 -0.79 -9.77
CA GLY A 11 6.84 -1.87 -8.85
C GLY A 11 8.32 -1.88 -8.47
N ILE A 12 8.64 -1.82 -7.17
CA ILE A 12 10.03 -1.82 -6.69
C ILE A 12 10.36 -3.14 -6.01
N GLY A 13 11.31 -3.90 -6.61
CA GLY A 13 11.66 -5.25 -6.16
C GLY A 13 10.55 -6.27 -6.43
N GLY A 14 10.77 -7.55 -6.11
CA GLY A 14 9.89 -8.64 -6.52
C GLY A 14 8.45 -8.52 -6.02
N ALA A 15 8.24 -8.17 -4.75
CA ALA A 15 6.90 -8.01 -4.20
C ALA A 15 6.18 -6.80 -4.83
N GLY A 16 6.87 -5.65 -4.94
CA GLY A 16 6.33 -4.44 -5.56
C GLY A 16 5.98 -4.68 -7.04
N SER A 17 6.85 -5.36 -7.78
CA SER A 17 6.63 -5.70 -9.20
C SER A 17 5.40 -6.58 -9.40
N LYS A 18 5.22 -7.61 -8.57
CA LYS A 18 4.04 -8.47 -8.61
C LYS A 18 2.76 -7.69 -8.34
N MET A 19 2.77 -6.81 -7.33
CA MET A 19 1.60 -5.99 -6.98
C MET A 19 1.27 -5.00 -8.09
N ALA A 20 2.25 -4.29 -8.62
CA ALA A 20 2.05 -3.33 -9.70
C ALA A 20 1.47 -4.00 -10.96
N ASN A 21 2.01 -5.16 -11.35
CA ASN A 21 1.49 -5.94 -12.47
C ASN A 21 0.04 -6.41 -12.25
N SER A 22 -0.29 -6.86 -11.03
CA SER A 22 -1.66 -7.26 -10.68
C SER A 22 -2.63 -6.08 -10.72
N ALA A 23 -2.20 -4.91 -10.26
CA ALA A 23 -3.01 -3.70 -10.25
C ALA A 23 -3.22 -3.11 -11.66
N ALA A 24 -2.26 -3.26 -12.57
CA ALA A 24 -2.30 -2.66 -13.91
C ALA A 24 -3.55 -3.05 -14.70
N SER A 25 -3.92 -4.32 -14.66
CA SER A 25 -5.12 -4.85 -15.33
C SER A 25 -6.42 -4.29 -14.75
N LEU A 26 -6.43 -3.96 -13.44
CA LEU A 26 -7.63 -3.47 -12.75
C LEU A 26 -7.94 -2.01 -13.09
N VAL A 27 -6.92 -1.17 -13.24
CA VAL A 27 -7.10 0.28 -13.44
C VAL A 27 -6.79 0.75 -14.86
N GLY A 28 -6.37 -0.16 -15.74
CA GLY A 28 -6.00 0.17 -17.12
C GLY A 28 -4.84 1.16 -17.18
N ALA A 29 -3.82 0.95 -16.36
CA ALA A 29 -2.62 1.78 -16.26
C ALA A 29 -1.39 1.07 -16.81
N ASP A 30 -0.42 1.86 -17.28
CA ASP A 30 0.89 1.33 -17.65
C ASP A 30 1.67 0.91 -16.39
N VAL A 31 2.59 -0.03 -16.56
CA VAL A 31 3.42 -0.56 -15.47
C VAL A 31 4.85 -0.78 -15.90
N PHE A 32 5.79 -0.52 -15.00
CA PHE A 32 7.16 -1.03 -15.11
C PHE A 32 7.75 -1.33 -13.73
N ALA A 33 8.79 -2.16 -13.71
CA ALA A 33 9.46 -2.56 -12.50
C ALA A 33 10.89 -2.00 -12.41
N ILE A 34 11.35 -1.83 -11.17
CA ILE A 34 12.74 -1.49 -10.87
C ILE A 34 13.27 -2.48 -9.82
N SER A 35 14.34 -3.19 -10.11
CA SER A 35 15.00 -4.08 -9.13
C SER A 35 16.49 -4.24 -9.41
N HIS A 36 17.24 -4.62 -8.37
CA HIS A 36 18.61 -5.10 -8.51
C HIS A 36 18.66 -6.60 -8.88
N ASP A 37 17.58 -7.34 -8.64
CA ASP A 37 17.46 -8.75 -9.01
C ASP A 37 16.74 -8.89 -10.36
N SER A 38 17.37 -9.57 -11.31
CA SER A 38 16.80 -9.80 -12.63
C SER A 38 15.54 -10.67 -12.61
N ASN A 39 15.41 -11.54 -11.60
CA ASN A 39 14.24 -12.41 -11.47
C ASN A 39 12.95 -11.64 -11.13
N ASP A 40 13.08 -10.39 -10.67
CA ASP A 40 11.96 -9.51 -10.36
C ASP A 40 11.43 -8.77 -11.60
N LEU A 41 12.16 -8.82 -12.71
CA LEU A 41 11.91 -8.06 -13.92
C LEU A 41 11.33 -8.97 -15.00
N SER A 42 10.24 -8.57 -15.62
CA SER A 42 9.51 -9.38 -16.61
C SER A 42 9.39 -8.70 -17.98
N SER A 43 9.73 -7.42 -18.09
CA SER A 43 9.58 -6.61 -19.28
C SER A 43 10.90 -5.95 -19.68
N HIS A 44 11.10 -5.75 -20.98
CA HIS A 44 12.21 -4.95 -21.51
C HIS A 44 12.08 -3.45 -21.17
N HIS A 45 10.92 -3.01 -20.69
CA HIS A 45 10.70 -1.65 -20.18
C HIS A 45 11.18 -1.49 -18.74
N ASP A 46 11.43 -2.59 -18.02
CA ASP A 46 11.86 -2.57 -16.65
C ASP A 46 13.29 -2.00 -16.51
N ILE A 47 13.60 -1.49 -15.32
CA ILE A 47 14.90 -0.91 -15.03
C ILE A 47 15.65 -1.83 -14.07
N LYS A 48 16.77 -2.39 -14.57
CA LYS A 48 17.70 -3.12 -13.74
C LYS A 48 18.69 -2.18 -13.08
N ILE A 49 18.85 -2.30 -11.77
CA ILE A 49 19.93 -1.64 -11.01
C ILE A 49 21.13 -2.57 -10.96
N HIS A 50 22.22 -2.14 -11.56
CA HIS A 50 23.41 -2.97 -11.74
C HIS A 50 24.27 -3.02 -10.45
N ALA A 51 23.90 -3.91 -9.53
CA ALA A 51 24.68 -4.23 -8.33
C ALA A 51 25.30 -5.64 -8.40
N GLU A 52 25.61 -6.13 -9.64
CA GLU A 52 25.89 -7.53 -9.94
C GLU A 52 27.26 -8.03 -9.47
N SER A 53 28.21 -7.13 -9.25
CA SER A 53 29.56 -7.51 -8.76
C SER A 53 29.56 -7.98 -7.29
N TYR A 54 28.38 -8.00 -6.65
CA TYR A 54 28.22 -8.31 -5.23
C TYR A 54 27.22 -9.45 -5.05
N ILE A 55 27.63 -10.51 -4.38
CA ILE A 55 26.79 -11.69 -4.10
C ILE A 55 25.56 -11.28 -3.25
N ASN A 56 25.73 -10.32 -2.36
CA ASN A 56 24.67 -9.84 -1.47
C ASN A 56 24.78 -8.31 -1.27
N PRO A 57 24.35 -7.49 -2.26
CA PRO A 57 24.54 -6.05 -2.19
C PRO A 57 23.78 -5.44 -1.01
N SER A 58 24.43 -4.45 -0.36
CA SER A 58 23.77 -3.68 0.69
C SER A 58 22.73 -2.70 0.11
N VAL A 59 21.77 -2.29 0.95
CA VAL A 59 20.77 -1.27 0.58
C VAL A 59 21.44 0.04 0.13
N TYR A 60 22.57 0.42 0.75
CA TYR A 60 23.33 1.63 0.41
C TYR A 60 23.95 1.54 -0.98
N LEU A 61 24.53 0.37 -1.32
CA LEU A 61 25.07 0.15 -2.65
C LEU A 61 24.00 0.20 -3.72
N ILE A 62 22.87 -0.51 -3.50
CA ILE A 62 21.74 -0.50 -4.45
C ILE A 62 21.24 0.94 -4.66
N ARG A 63 21.18 1.74 -3.61
CA ARG A 63 20.79 3.16 -3.70
C ARG A 63 21.79 3.97 -4.52
N ALA A 64 23.08 3.81 -4.29
CA ALA A 64 24.11 4.50 -5.05
C ALA A 64 24.09 4.14 -6.54
N GLU A 65 23.87 2.86 -6.86
CA GLU A 65 23.71 2.42 -8.25
C GLU A 65 22.40 2.90 -8.88
N ALA A 66 21.31 2.97 -8.09
CA ALA A 66 20.04 3.52 -8.56
C ALA A 66 20.13 5.00 -8.92
N GLN A 67 20.95 5.78 -8.20
CA GLN A 67 21.20 7.19 -8.52
C GLN A 67 21.79 7.37 -9.93
N LYS A 68 22.62 6.44 -10.39
CA LYS A 68 23.14 6.47 -11.77
C LYS A 68 22.06 6.24 -12.83
N ALA A 69 20.93 5.63 -12.45
CA ALA A 69 19.77 5.40 -13.33
C ALA A 69 18.70 6.51 -13.22
N GLU A 70 18.95 7.57 -12.44
CA GLU A 70 17.96 8.63 -12.17
C GLU A 70 17.35 9.21 -13.44
N GLN A 71 18.16 9.59 -14.41
CA GLN A 71 17.65 10.16 -15.66
C GLN A 71 16.75 9.17 -16.41
N LYS A 72 17.13 7.90 -16.45
CA LYS A 72 16.32 6.85 -17.08
C LYS A 72 14.97 6.66 -16.37
N ILE A 73 14.96 6.77 -15.04
CA ILE A 73 13.72 6.73 -14.25
C ILE A 73 12.86 7.95 -14.59
N ARG A 74 13.43 9.16 -14.57
CA ARG A 74 12.76 10.42 -14.87
C ARG A 74 12.11 10.39 -16.26
N ASP A 75 12.83 9.89 -17.26
CA ASP A 75 12.31 9.75 -18.65
C ASP A 75 11.09 8.81 -18.68
N LYS A 76 11.11 7.71 -17.92
CA LYS A 76 9.97 6.80 -17.82
C LYS A 76 8.73 7.41 -17.14
N LEU A 77 8.93 8.31 -16.19
CA LEU A 77 7.83 8.99 -15.48
C LEU A 77 7.25 10.16 -16.28
N SER A 78 7.97 10.69 -17.27
CA SER A 78 7.70 11.99 -17.90
C SER A 78 6.28 12.15 -18.45
N ASN A 79 5.74 11.13 -19.10
CA ASN A 79 4.44 11.17 -19.80
C ASN A 79 3.23 10.98 -18.89
N TYR A 80 3.44 10.77 -17.57
CA TYR A 80 2.39 10.44 -16.63
C TYR A 80 2.12 11.60 -15.66
N LYS A 81 0.89 11.69 -15.17
CA LYS A 81 0.47 12.70 -14.20
C LYS A 81 0.39 12.14 -12.79
N THR A 82 -0.01 10.87 -12.65
CA THR A 82 -0.06 10.17 -11.36
C THR A 82 0.89 8.98 -11.39
N ILE A 83 1.71 8.88 -10.35
CA ILE A 83 2.66 7.78 -10.14
C ILE A 83 2.22 7.02 -8.87
N VAL A 84 2.03 5.71 -9.00
CA VAL A 84 1.74 4.84 -7.86
C VAL A 84 2.93 3.91 -7.65
N VAL A 85 3.60 4.05 -6.51
CA VAL A 85 4.80 3.28 -6.16
C VAL A 85 4.42 2.14 -5.22
N PHE A 86 4.75 0.90 -5.58
CA PHE A 86 4.58 -0.29 -4.75
C PHE A 86 5.93 -0.79 -4.27
N ALA A 87 6.11 -0.92 -2.95
CA ALA A 87 7.37 -1.38 -2.38
C ALA A 87 7.18 -2.20 -1.10
N ASN A 88 7.87 -3.34 -1.01
CA ASN A 88 8.10 -3.99 0.28
C ASN A 88 9.31 -3.32 0.93
N LEU A 89 9.09 -2.64 2.06
CA LEU A 89 10.13 -1.85 2.74
C LEU A 89 11.16 -2.72 3.48
N ALA A 90 10.85 -4.01 3.67
CA ALA A 90 11.81 -5.02 4.14
C ALA A 90 12.75 -5.50 3.03
N GLY A 91 12.36 -5.34 1.76
CA GLY A 91 13.13 -5.73 0.59
C GLY A 91 14.24 -4.73 0.27
N LYS A 92 15.43 -5.20 -0.16
CA LYS A 92 16.56 -4.33 -0.44
C LYS A 92 16.27 -3.29 -1.53
N SER A 93 15.69 -3.70 -2.67
CA SER A 93 15.28 -2.75 -3.73
C SER A 93 14.22 -1.80 -3.22
N GLY A 94 13.19 -2.31 -2.53
CA GLY A 94 12.12 -1.50 -1.96
C GLY A 94 12.65 -0.39 -1.05
N CYS A 95 13.51 -0.77 -0.11
CA CYS A 95 14.13 0.17 0.82
C CYS A 95 15.09 1.17 0.13
N ALA A 96 15.87 0.71 -0.86
CA ALA A 96 16.86 1.54 -1.52
C ALA A 96 16.26 2.55 -2.50
N VAL A 97 15.26 2.12 -3.30
CA VAL A 97 14.84 2.79 -4.54
C VAL A 97 13.50 3.51 -4.41
N SER A 98 12.57 2.99 -3.58
CA SER A 98 11.21 3.55 -3.56
C SER A 98 11.16 5.03 -3.15
N PRO A 99 11.91 5.52 -2.13
CA PRO A 99 11.89 6.95 -1.82
C PRO A 99 12.47 7.82 -2.94
N MET A 100 13.47 7.30 -3.66
CA MET A 100 14.09 8.02 -4.79
C MET A 100 13.08 8.20 -5.94
N VAL A 101 12.36 7.14 -6.30
CA VAL A 101 11.32 7.21 -7.35
C VAL A 101 10.22 8.21 -6.96
N ALA A 102 9.76 8.15 -5.72
CA ALA A 102 8.75 9.09 -5.20
C ALA A 102 9.27 10.54 -5.24
N THR A 103 10.54 10.77 -4.83
CA THR A 103 11.16 12.10 -4.88
C THR A 103 11.23 12.64 -6.31
N ILE A 104 11.75 11.85 -7.25
CA ILE A 104 11.84 12.24 -8.67
C ILE A 104 10.45 12.62 -9.20
N ALA A 105 9.44 11.78 -8.94
CA ALA A 105 8.09 12.06 -9.40
C ALA A 105 7.54 13.36 -8.79
N LYS A 106 7.78 13.61 -7.51
CA LYS A 106 7.34 14.82 -6.80
C LYS A 106 8.03 16.08 -7.31
N GLU A 107 9.35 16.02 -7.55
CA GLU A 107 10.12 17.12 -8.13
C GLU A 107 9.63 17.49 -9.53
N ASP A 108 9.16 16.51 -10.31
CA ASP A 108 8.59 16.70 -11.64
C ASP A 108 7.10 17.10 -11.61
N GLY A 109 6.58 17.44 -10.42
CA GLY A 109 5.20 17.94 -10.25
C GLY A 109 4.12 16.88 -10.47
N LYS A 110 4.44 15.60 -10.33
CA LYS A 110 3.48 14.50 -10.44
C LYS A 110 2.70 14.32 -9.15
N HIS A 111 1.49 13.77 -9.25
CA HIS A 111 0.78 13.25 -8.08
C HIS A 111 1.37 11.90 -7.69
N VAL A 112 1.76 11.73 -6.43
CA VAL A 112 2.48 10.54 -5.97
C VAL A 112 1.71 9.83 -4.85
N LEU A 113 1.29 8.59 -5.11
CA LEU A 113 0.82 7.64 -4.11
C LEU A 113 1.90 6.58 -3.89
N SER A 114 2.34 6.38 -2.66
CA SER A 114 3.22 5.27 -2.30
C SER A 114 2.49 4.23 -1.45
N ILE A 115 2.68 2.96 -1.76
CA ILE A 115 2.17 1.82 -1.01
C ILE A 115 3.36 1.05 -0.45
N GLY A 116 3.55 1.16 0.86
CA GLY A 116 4.66 0.57 1.58
C GLY A 116 4.23 -0.62 2.44
N ILE A 117 4.81 -1.80 2.19
CA ILE A 117 4.58 -2.99 3.01
C ILE A 117 5.65 -3.06 4.08
N MET A 118 5.25 -3.10 5.34
CA MET A 118 6.16 -3.22 6.48
C MET A 118 6.58 -4.67 6.69
N PRO A 119 7.81 -4.91 7.24
CA PRO A 119 8.26 -6.24 7.64
C PRO A 119 7.48 -6.74 8.85
N PHE A 120 7.45 -8.06 9.02
CA PHE A 120 7.00 -8.65 10.28
C PHE A 120 7.95 -8.30 11.42
N ARG A 121 7.43 -8.25 12.64
CA ARG A 121 8.18 -7.94 13.86
C ARG A 121 9.33 -8.93 14.15
N PHE A 122 9.18 -10.17 13.70
CA PHE A 122 10.26 -11.17 13.80
C PHE A 122 11.44 -10.89 12.84
N GLU A 123 11.27 -10.01 11.82
CA GLU A 123 12.34 -9.56 10.93
C GLU A 123 13.09 -8.34 11.51
N LYS A 124 13.49 -8.41 12.76
CA LYS A 124 14.01 -7.28 13.58
C LYS A 124 15.08 -6.42 12.89
N GLU A 125 16.01 -7.06 12.18
CA GLU A 125 17.11 -6.37 11.47
C GLU A 125 16.61 -5.43 10.36
N ARG A 126 15.40 -5.65 9.86
CA ARG A 126 14.80 -4.88 8.76
C ARG A 126 13.89 -3.76 9.24
N LEU A 127 13.40 -3.83 10.48
CA LEU A 127 12.44 -2.86 11.04
C LEU A 127 12.98 -1.43 10.98
N PHE A 128 14.19 -1.20 11.49
CA PHE A 128 14.79 0.13 11.51
C PHE A 128 14.91 0.76 10.10
N LEU A 129 15.45 0.01 9.14
CA LEU A 129 15.58 0.51 7.77
C LEU A 129 14.21 0.74 7.11
N SER A 130 13.23 -0.10 7.41
CA SER A 130 11.86 0.05 6.91
C SER A 130 11.18 1.29 7.48
N GLY A 131 11.34 1.58 8.78
CA GLY A 131 10.83 2.80 9.41
C GLY A 131 11.46 4.06 8.81
N VAL A 132 12.79 4.08 8.63
CA VAL A 132 13.49 5.19 7.96
C VAL A 132 13.00 5.37 6.51
N THR A 133 12.77 4.25 5.80
CA THR A 133 12.28 4.29 4.42
C THR A 133 10.85 4.81 4.35
N LEU A 134 9.98 4.36 5.26
CA LEU A 134 8.61 4.85 5.37
C LEU A 134 8.58 6.38 5.61
N LYS A 135 9.43 6.87 6.51
CA LYS A 135 9.55 8.31 6.79
C LYS A 135 9.93 9.12 5.55
N ARG A 136 10.84 8.59 4.73
CA ARG A 136 11.23 9.21 3.45
C ARG A 136 10.11 9.15 2.42
N LEU A 137 9.41 8.02 2.28
CA LEU A 137 8.27 7.90 1.39
C LEU A 137 7.17 8.91 1.74
N ARG A 138 6.83 9.06 3.02
CA ARG A 138 5.87 10.07 3.51
C ARG A 138 6.26 11.49 3.10
N SER A 139 7.53 11.84 3.18
CA SER A 139 8.01 13.18 2.80
C SER A 139 8.06 13.41 1.29
N SER A 140 8.11 12.34 0.49
CA SER A 140 8.25 12.40 -0.97
C SER A 140 6.97 12.05 -1.73
N SER A 141 5.86 11.80 -1.04
CA SER A 141 4.58 11.43 -1.65
C SER A 141 3.48 12.39 -1.20
N ASP A 142 2.44 12.57 -2.02
CA ASP A 142 1.23 13.28 -1.61
C ASP A 142 0.43 12.45 -0.63
N SER A 143 0.37 11.15 -0.87
CA SER A 143 -0.27 10.17 0.01
C SER A 143 0.58 8.91 0.12
N THR A 144 0.61 8.32 1.32
CA THR A 144 1.29 7.04 1.57
C THR A 144 0.31 6.10 2.26
N ILE A 145 0.13 4.91 1.69
CA ILE A 145 -0.60 3.80 2.33
C ILE A 145 0.42 2.85 2.94
N VAL A 146 0.31 2.61 4.23
CA VAL A 146 1.08 1.57 4.93
C VAL A 146 0.24 0.31 5.06
N VAL A 147 0.86 -0.82 4.75
CA VAL A 147 0.32 -2.16 4.93
C VAL A 147 1.18 -2.87 5.98
N ASP A 148 0.64 -3.08 7.17
CA ASP A 148 1.32 -3.83 8.23
C ASP A 148 0.77 -5.25 8.30
N ASN A 149 1.53 -6.21 7.78
CA ASN A 149 1.17 -7.63 7.86
C ASN A 149 1.24 -8.16 9.30
N ASP A 150 2.08 -7.55 10.14
CA ASP A 150 2.23 -7.93 11.54
C ASP A 150 0.97 -7.61 12.35
N ALA A 151 0.32 -6.48 12.08
CA ALA A 151 -0.95 -6.12 12.72
C ALA A 151 -2.07 -7.13 12.38
N LEU A 152 -2.12 -7.62 11.13
CA LEU A 152 -3.05 -8.69 10.76
C LEU A 152 -2.73 -10.00 11.47
N LEU A 153 -1.45 -10.35 11.62
CA LEU A 153 -1.00 -11.55 12.33
C LEU A 153 -1.28 -11.47 13.84
N GLU A 154 -1.05 -10.32 14.47
CA GLU A 154 -1.35 -10.08 15.89
C GLU A 154 -2.86 -10.24 16.17
N ALA A 155 -3.70 -9.70 15.30
CA ALA A 155 -5.15 -9.91 15.38
C ALA A 155 -5.57 -11.37 15.07
N ASN A 156 -4.73 -12.16 14.38
CA ASN A 156 -5.03 -13.51 13.93
C ASN A 156 -3.81 -14.45 14.03
N PRO A 157 -3.43 -14.90 15.24
CA PRO A 157 -2.19 -15.66 15.46
C PRO A 157 -2.07 -16.99 14.71
N ASP A 158 -3.19 -17.54 14.26
CA ASP A 158 -3.24 -18.81 13.51
C ASP A 158 -2.87 -18.66 12.01
N LEU A 159 -2.73 -17.43 11.52
CA LEU A 159 -2.36 -17.20 10.12
C LEU A 159 -0.88 -17.49 9.87
N THR A 160 -0.61 -18.07 8.70
CA THR A 160 0.78 -18.13 8.20
C THR A 160 1.17 -16.79 7.58
N ALA A 161 2.48 -16.49 7.54
CA ALA A 161 2.98 -15.29 6.87
C ALA A 161 2.52 -15.19 5.40
N SER A 162 2.51 -16.32 4.68
CA SER A 162 2.03 -16.39 3.30
C SER A 162 0.55 -15.97 3.18
N LYS A 163 -0.29 -16.42 4.12
CA LYS A 163 -1.71 -16.07 4.12
C LYS A 163 -1.94 -14.62 4.49
N CYS A 164 -1.14 -14.05 5.39
CA CYS A 164 -1.16 -12.60 5.67
C CYS A 164 -0.86 -11.79 4.40
N TYR A 165 0.20 -12.13 3.66
CA TYR A 165 0.51 -11.47 2.40
C TYR A 165 -0.61 -11.60 1.36
N GLU A 166 -1.25 -12.76 1.25
CA GLU A 166 -2.37 -12.97 0.32
C GLU A 166 -3.54 -12.03 0.66
N ILE A 167 -3.96 -12.00 1.92
CA ILE A 167 -5.09 -11.18 2.40
C ILE A 167 -4.80 -9.69 2.18
N THR A 168 -3.66 -9.20 2.61
CA THR A 168 -3.31 -7.79 2.51
C THR A 168 -3.07 -7.35 1.06
N ASN A 169 -2.48 -8.19 0.22
CA ASN A 169 -2.35 -7.91 -1.21
C ASN A 169 -3.71 -7.80 -1.90
N HIS A 170 -4.67 -8.68 -1.59
CA HIS A 170 -6.04 -8.57 -2.11
C HIS A 170 -6.69 -7.26 -1.65
N ALA A 171 -6.54 -6.89 -0.38
CA ALA A 171 -7.07 -5.63 0.14
C ALA A 171 -6.48 -4.41 -0.60
N VAL A 172 -5.17 -4.40 -0.87
CA VAL A 172 -4.53 -3.36 -1.68
C VAL A 172 -5.13 -3.31 -3.09
N MET A 173 -5.33 -4.46 -3.74
CA MET A 173 -5.94 -4.52 -5.07
C MET A 173 -7.36 -3.93 -5.08
N TYR A 174 -8.18 -4.23 -4.06
CA TYR A 174 -9.51 -3.66 -3.92
C TYR A 174 -9.46 -2.14 -3.77
N VAL A 175 -8.56 -1.63 -2.93
CA VAL A 175 -8.40 -0.18 -2.75
C VAL A 175 -7.98 0.47 -4.07
N ILE A 176 -6.97 -0.04 -4.75
CA ILE A 176 -6.48 0.51 -6.02
C ILE A 176 -7.59 0.54 -7.08
N ASN A 177 -8.37 -0.54 -7.21
CA ASN A 177 -9.51 -0.57 -8.13
C ASN A 177 -10.56 0.50 -7.80
N SER A 178 -10.77 0.77 -6.51
CA SER A 178 -11.76 1.75 -6.04
C SER A 178 -11.25 3.19 -6.14
N LEU A 179 -9.93 3.43 -6.16
CA LEU A 179 -9.32 4.76 -6.24
C LEU A 179 -9.60 5.47 -7.56
N ALA A 180 -9.95 4.74 -8.62
CA ALA A 180 -10.40 5.32 -9.89
C ALA A 180 -11.65 6.20 -9.74
N SER A 181 -12.43 6.00 -8.67
CA SER A 181 -13.69 6.71 -8.38
C SER A 181 -13.74 7.40 -7.02
N SER A 182 -12.65 7.38 -6.25
CA SER A 182 -12.60 7.97 -4.91
C SER A 182 -11.27 8.67 -4.64
N ASN A 183 -11.29 9.68 -3.76
CA ASN A 183 -10.10 10.40 -3.34
C ASN A 183 -9.51 9.76 -2.07
N ILE A 184 -8.19 9.70 -2.01
CA ILE A 184 -7.46 9.31 -0.81
C ILE A 184 -7.01 10.55 -0.05
N SER A 185 -6.98 10.46 1.29
CA SER A 185 -6.45 11.55 2.12
C SER A 185 -4.95 11.72 1.87
N ASP A 186 -4.51 12.98 1.84
CA ASP A 186 -3.10 13.31 1.83
C ASP A 186 -2.43 12.78 3.13
N ASN A 187 -1.11 12.72 3.13
CA ASN A 187 -0.29 12.22 4.24
C ASN A 187 -0.31 10.70 4.40
N LEU A 188 -0.21 10.23 5.64
CA LEU A 188 -0.12 8.81 5.96
C LEU A 188 -1.49 8.20 6.16
N ASN A 189 -1.71 7.08 5.50
CA ASN A 189 -2.89 6.25 5.63
C ASN A 189 -2.47 4.82 6.03
N ILE A 190 -3.24 4.20 6.91
CA ILE A 190 -3.08 2.78 7.27
C ILE A 190 -4.16 1.98 6.56
N LEU A 191 -3.76 0.93 5.86
CA LEU A 191 -4.68 -0.05 5.32
C LEU A 191 -4.94 -1.12 6.37
N SER A 192 -6.20 -1.35 6.68
CA SER A 192 -6.62 -2.45 7.53
C SER A 192 -7.71 -3.30 6.86
N THR A 193 -7.69 -4.58 7.16
CA THR A 193 -8.57 -5.58 6.54
C THR A 193 -8.79 -6.76 7.49
N SER A 194 -9.53 -7.76 7.08
CA SER A 194 -9.79 -8.96 7.86
C SER A 194 -9.50 -10.23 7.08
N LYS A 195 -9.36 -11.34 7.80
CA LYS A 195 -9.35 -12.68 7.21
C LYS A 195 -10.75 -13.19 6.86
N ASN A 196 -11.80 -12.56 7.41
CA ASN A 196 -13.17 -12.97 7.18
C ASN A 196 -13.69 -12.40 5.85
N GLU A 197 -14.02 -13.30 4.93
CA GLU A 197 -14.52 -12.96 3.61
C GLU A 197 -16.00 -13.37 3.42
N LYS A 198 -16.74 -13.64 4.51
CA LYS A 198 -18.11 -14.14 4.44
C LYS A 198 -19.14 -13.23 5.11
N ASP A 199 -18.75 -12.52 6.16
CA ASP A 199 -19.63 -11.66 6.93
C ASP A 199 -19.02 -10.28 7.13
N ILE A 200 -19.68 -9.26 6.58
CA ILE A 200 -19.16 -7.88 6.57
C ILE A 200 -19.09 -7.25 7.97
N GLU A 201 -19.96 -7.64 8.90
CA GLU A 201 -19.95 -7.09 10.27
C GLU A 201 -18.74 -7.64 11.05
N THR A 202 -18.46 -8.94 10.91
CA THR A 202 -17.25 -9.55 11.47
C THR A 202 -15.99 -9.01 10.79
N SER A 203 -16.02 -8.88 9.47
CA SER A 203 -14.92 -8.29 8.70
C SER A 203 -14.60 -6.86 9.14
N LEU A 204 -15.63 -6.03 9.37
CA LEU A 204 -15.44 -4.68 9.92
C LEU A 204 -14.76 -4.70 11.28
N ARG A 205 -15.25 -5.54 12.19
CA ARG A 205 -14.69 -5.62 13.56
C ARG A 205 -13.22 -6.03 13.57
N GLU A 206 -12.87 -7.03 12.76
CA GLU A 206 -11.48 -7.48 12.59
C GLU A 206 -10.61 -6.37 11.95
N SER A 207 -11.14 -5.64 10.97
CA SER A 207 -10.42 -4.52 10.33
C SER A 207 -10.16 -3.36 11.31
N ILE A 208 -11.11 -3.05 12.19
CA ILE A 208 -10.92 -2.06 13.27
C ILE A 208 -9.86 -2.55 14.26
N GLN A 209 -9.90 -3.83 14.64
CA GLN A 209 -8.90 -4.41 15.51
C GLN A 209 -7.50 -4.30 14.91
N MET A 210 -7.32 -4.67 13.64
CA MET A 210 -6.06 -4.51 12.94
C MET A 210 -5.58 -3.04 12.92
N LEU A 211 -6.48 -2.08 12.68
CA LEU A 211 -6.13 -0.66 12.69
C LEU A 211 -5.60 -0.19 14.05
N TYR A 212 -6.19 -0.67 15.14
CA TYR A 212 -5.80 -0.28 16.49
C TYR A 212 -4.45 -0.87 16.94
N GLU A 213 -3.95 -1.91 16.28
CA GLU A 213 -2.58 -2.40 16.48
C GLU A 213 -1.54 -1.38 16.01
N ASP A 214 -1.85 -0.56 15.01
CA ASP A 214 -0.93 0.38 14.40
C ASP A 214 -1.12 1.83 14.86
N ALA A 215 -2.35 2.22 15.19
CA ALA A 215 -2.69 3.59 15.55
C ALA A 215 -3.70 3.65 16.70
N PRO A 216 -3.45 4.48 17.75
CA PRO A 216 -4.45 4.72 18.77
C PRO A 216 -5.65 5.46 18.19
N PRO A 217 -6.88 5.28 18.73
CA PRO A 217 -8.10 5.89 18.20
C PRO A 217 -8.01 7.40 17.97
N LYS A 218 -7.34 8.13 18.87
CA LYS A 218 -7.14 9.59 18.78
C LYS A 218 -6.26 10.05 17.61
N ALA A 219 -5.44 9.16 17.06
CA ALA A 219 -4.59 9.45 15.92
C ALA A 219 -5.36 9.34 14.58
N ILE A 220 -6.49 8.67 14.56
CA ILE A 220 -7.31 8.45 13.36
C ILE A 220 -8.10 9.72 13.05
N LYS A 221 -7.93 10.27 11.85
CA LYS A 221 -8.54 11.54 11.42
C LYS A 221 -9.69 11.34 10.44
N LYS A 222 -9.50 10.46 9.47
CA LYS A 222 -10.49 10.16 8.46
C LYS A 222 -10.36 8.69 8.05
N THR A 223 -11.48 8.00 7.93
CA THR A 223 -11.51 6.61 7.47
C THR A 223 -12.35 6.51 6.21
N MET A 224 -11.79 5.92 5.17
CA MET A 224 -12.51 5.48 4.01
C MET A 224 -12.79 3.98 4.15
N LEU A 225 -14.06 3.64 4.11
CA LEU A 225 -14.55 2.26 4.22
C LEU A 225 -14.88 1.73 2.82
N TYR A 226 -14.26 0.65 2.42
CA TYR A 226 -14.57 -0.08 1.19
C TYR A 226 -15.29 -1.37 1.56
N VAL A 227 -16.55 -1.48 1.16
CA VAL A 227 -17.36 -2.67 1.39
C VAL A 227 -17.46 -3.43 0.08
N PHE A 228 -16.88 -4.62 0.07
CA PHE A 228 -16.95 -5.56 -1.05
C PHE A 228 -17.93 -6.66 -0.67
N GLY A 229 -18.88 -6.95 -1.54
CA GLY A 229 -19.88 -7.96 -1.26
C GLY A 229 -20.46 -8.49 -2.55
N THR A 230 -21.02 -9.66 -2.43
CA THR A 230 -21.90 -10.21 -3.44
C THR A 230 -23.21 -9.43 -3.45
N ASP A 231 -24.04 -9.64 -4.49
CA ASP A 231 -25.42 -9.13 -4.58
C ASP A 231 -26.30 -9.58 -3.39
N ASN A 232 -25.76 -10.44 -2.51
CA ASN A 232 -26.44 -11.00 -1.35
C ASN A 232 -26.27 -10.22 -0.05
N VAL A 233 -25.45 -9.17 -0.01
CA VAL A 233 -25.32 -8.33 1.19
C VAL A 233 -26.53 -7.39 1.27
N SER A 234 -27.37 -7.59 2.27
CA SER A 234 -28.56 -6.75 2.44
C SER A 234 -28.20 -5.30 2.78
N VAL A 235 -29.03 -4.36 2.31
CA VAL A 235 -28.89 -2.92 2.66
C VAL A 235 -28.88 -2.71 4.18
N GLY A 236 -29.64 -3.52 4.93
CA GLY A 236 -29.62 -3.47 6.41
C GLY A 236 -28.26 -3.78 7.00
N LYS A 237 -27.54 -4.78 6.50
CA LYS A 237 -26.16 -5.08 6.93
C LYS A 237 -25.17 -3.97 6.57
N ILE A 238 -25.31 -3.39 5.38
CA ILE A 238 -24.47 -2.25 4.97
C ILE A 238 -24.70 -1.07 5.93
N ASN A 239 -25.96 -0.76 6.23
CA ASN A 239 -26.31 0.30 7.18
C ASN A 239 -25.76 0.02 8.60
N SER A 240 -25.82 -1.24 9.06
CA SER A 240 -25.24 -1.65 10.34
C SER A 240 -23.74 -1.37 10.39
N VAL A 241 -23.02 -1.74 9.34
CA VAL A 241 -21.57 -1.50 9.19
C VAL A 241 -21.26 0.00 9.18
N VAL A 242 -22.01 0.79 8.41
CA VAL A 242 -21.85 2.25 8.35
C VAL A 242 -22.10 2.90 9.71
N ASN A 243 -23.19 2.55 10.39
CA ASN A 243 -23.52 3.08 11.71
C ASN A 243 -22.49 2.71 12.77
N THR A 244 -21.93 1.51 12.71
CA THR A 244 -20.85 1.09 13.61
C THR A 244 -19.62 1.96 13.43
N ILE A 245 -19.18 2.18 12.20
CA ILE A 245 -18.01 3.01 11.88
C ILE A 245 -18.24 4.47 12.30
N THR A 246 -19.39 5.05 11.98
CA THR A 246 -19.69 6.44 12.35
C THR A 246 -19.75 6.62 13.86
N GLY A 247 -20.25 5.64 14.60
CA GLY A 247 -20.22 5.61 16.05
C GLY A 247 -18.81 5.51 16.65
N VAL A 248 -17.88 4.83 15.95
CA VAL A 248 -16.49 4.65 16.42
C VAL A 248 -15.59 5.86 16.06
N PHE A 249 -15.74 6.44 14.85
CA PHE A 249 -14.79 7.43 14.32
C PHE A 249 -15.35 8.85 14.11
N ASN A 250 -16.59 9.15 14.49
CA ASN A 250 -17.31 10.38 14.18
C ASN A 250 -17.86 10.47 12.74
N GLU A 251 -19.09 10.93 12.59
CA GLU A 251 -19.80 11.00 11.29
C GLU A 251 -19.07 11.85 10.25
N ASN A 252 -18.46 12.95 10.64
CA ASN A 252 -17.80 13.89 9.72
C ASN A 252 -16.48 13.37 9.14
N ASN A 253 -15.95 12.27 9.66
CA ASN A 253 -14.62 11.75 9.32
C ASN A 253 -14.68 10.40 8.61
N THR A 254 -15.86 9.94 8.21
CA THR A 254 -16.03 8.62 7.58
C THR A 254 -16.57 8.76 6.16
N GLY A 255 -15.83 8.23 5.19
CA GLY A 255 -16.32 8.03 3.83
C GLY A 255 -16.62 6.55 3.59
N VAL A 256 -17.66 6.26 2.82
CA VAL A 256 -18.02 4.88 2.45
C VAL A 256 -18.03 4.73 0.94
N SER A 257 -17.34 3.73 0.44
CA SER A 257 -17.39 3.30 -0.96
C SER A 257 -17.89 1.87 -1.02
N LEU A 258 -18.91 1.65 -1.82
CA LEU A 258 -19.47 0.33 -2.07
C LEU A 258 -18.93 -0.19 -3.39
N ALA A 259 -18.38 -1.40 -3.37
CA ALA A 259 -17.96 -2.09 -4.57
C ALA A 259 -18.56 -3.49 -4.61
N THR A 260 -19.11 -3.86 -5.74
CA THR A 260 -19.59 -5.22 -5.98
C THR A 260 -18.42 -6.07 -6.43
N THR A 261 -18.25 -7.25 -5.83
CA THR A 261 -17.30 -8.27 -6.28
C THR A 261 -18.07 -9.48 -6.80
N GLN A 262 -17.56 -10.10 -7.85
CA GLN A 262 -18.10 -11.39 -8.31
C GLN A 262 -17.65 -12.51 -7.35
N GLY A 263 -18.56 -13.39 -6.98
CA GLY A 263 -18.32 -14.55 -6.11
C GLY A 263 -18.94 -14.42 -4.72
N ASP A 264 -18.70 -15.42 -3.87
CA ASP A 264 -19.33 -15.56 -2.54
C ASP A 264 -18.56 -14.81 -1.41
N LYS A 265 -17.65 -13.92 -1.75
CA LYS A 265 -16.82 -13.21 -0.78
C LYS A 265 -17.40 -11.85 -0.46
N SER A 266 -17.54 -11.57 0.83
CA SER A 266 -17.95 -10.27 1.38
C SER A 266 -16.89 -9.80 2.37
N GLN A 267 -16.29 -8.65 2.13
CA GLN A 267 -15.15 -8.17 2.93
C GLN A 267 -15.24 -6.65 3.13
N VAL A 268 -14.69 -6.22 4.24
CA VAL A 268 -14.46 -4.80 4.54
C VAL A 268 -12.96 -4.52 4.52
N VAL A 269 -12.60 -3.47 3.81
CA VAL A 269 -11.25 -2.91 3.82
C VAL A 269 -11.35 -1.44 4.24
N MET A 270 -10.46 -0.99 5.10
CA MET A 270 -10.41 0.39 5.56
C MET A 270 -9.09 1.02 5.15
N VAL A 271 -9.15 2.29 4.77
CA VAL A 271 -7.97 3.15 4.59
C VAL A 271 -8.16 4.35 5.50
N SER A 272 -7.38 4.41 6.56
CA SER A 272 -7.53 5.40 7.63
C SER A 272 -6.37 6.37 7.63
N SER A 273 -6.65 7.65 7.43
CA SER A 273 -5.66 8.73 7.58
C SER A 273 -5.35 8.95 9.05
N VAL A 274 -4.06 9.03 9.36
CA VAL A 274 -3.56 9.07 10.74
C VAL A 274 -2.58 10.21 10.96
N GLU A 275 -2.60 10.78 12.16
CA GLU A 275 -1.68 11.84 12.60
C GLU A 275 -1.17 11.57 14.01
N GLY A 276 0.01 12.11 14.33
CA GLY A 276 0.65 11.94 15.63
C GLY A 276 1.65 10.79 15.66
N THR A 277 1.97 10.32 16.86
CA THR A 277 2.93 9.23 17.06
C THR A 277 2.27 7.88 16.80
N LEU A 278 2.86 7.12 15.91
CA LEU A 278 2.40 5.81 15.48
C LEU A 278 3.41 4.73 15.86
N LYS A 279 3.01 3.47 15.80
CA LYS A 279 3.86 2.30 15.99
C LYS A 279 5.15 2.39 15.15
N PHE A 280 5.05 2.84 13.90
CA PHE A 280 6.16 2.92 12.95
C PHE A 280 7.21 3.99 13.28
N ASP A 281 6.88 4.97 14.11
CA ASP A 281 7.80 6.05 14.51
C ASP A 281 8.82 5.57 15.55
N SER A 282 8.61 4.39 16.13
CA SER A 282 9.52 3.74 17.10
C SER A 282 10.57 2.82 16.44
N TYR A 283 10.53 2.65 15.12
CA TYR A 283 11.45 1.79 14.36
C TYR A 283 12.71 2.49 13.90
#